data_d794d2c66769149df6ab488d1c8839b0
#
_entry.id   d794d2c66769149df6ab488d1c8839b0
#
_cell.length_a   1.000
_cell.length_b   1.000
_cell.length_c   1.000
_cell.angle_alpha   90.00
_cell.angle_beta   90.00
_cell.angle_gamma   90.00
#
_symmetry.space_group_name_H-M   'P 1'
#
loop_
_entity.id
_entity.type
_entity.pdbx_description
1 polymer ?
#
loop_
_entity_poly.entity_id
_entity_poly.type
_entity_poly.pdbx_seq_one_letter_code
_entity_poly.pdbx_strand_id
1 'polypeptide(L)'
;VLCAINHDGAGNLLNTNADTIASSVAVAMANYRYRSPREVCCKCEDCTHCSDDGRLTHLVNLIYCFEKDGVLYDKDDDTSVITEINEEHFAQLKAEGRVADGMIPKLSNAFKAISNGVDKVIIKHALNLNSNIGTTLKK
;
A
#
# COMPACT_ATOMS: atom_id res chain seq x y z
N VAL A 1 11.58 -6.48 -9.97
CA VAL A 1 10.72 -5.80 -10.94
C VAL A 1 9.72 -6.81 -11.49
N LEU A 2 8.44 -6.48 -11.50
CA LEU A 2 7.37 -7.29 -12.06
C LEU A 2 6.85 -6.65 -13.34
N CYS A 3 6.57 -7.48 -14.35
CA CYS A 3 6.04 -7.03 -15.63
C CYS A 3 4.52 -6.84 -15.55
N ALA A 4 3.97 -5.86 -16.29
CA ALA A 4 2.53 -5.68 -16.42
C ALA A 4 1.87 -6.75 -17.33
N ILE A 5 2.65 -7.42 -18.16
CA ILE A 5 2.18 -8.53 -19.01
C ILE A 5 2.41 -9.83 -18.25
N ASN A 6 1.33 -10.48 -17.90
CA ASN A 6 1.29 -11.75 -17.18
C ASN A 6 0.63 -12.82 -18.06
N HIS A 7 0.57 -14.06 -17.58
CA HIS A 7 -0.14 -15.15 -18.22
C HIS A 7 -0.96 -15.94 -17.18
N ASP A 8 -2.02 -16.57 -17.64
CA ASP A 8 -2.95 -17.34 -16.79
C ASP A 8 -2.51 -18.82 -16.58
N GLY A 9 -1.34 -19.20 -17.06
CA GLY A 9 -0.87 -20.59 -17.05
C GLY A 9 -1.39 -21.44 -18.21
N ALA A 10 -2.44 -21.00 -18.89
CA ALA A 10 -3.01 -21.67 -20.08
C ALA A 10 -2.49 -21.09 -21.40
N GLY A 11 -1.57 -20.14 -21.35
CA GLY A 11 -0.92 -19.52 -22.51
C GLY A 11 -1.55 -18.19 -22.95
N ASN A 12 -2.60 -17.69 -22.29
CA ASN A 12 -3.16 -16.40 -22.60
C ASN A 12 -2.32 -15.28 -21.95
N LEU A 13 -2.05 -14.22 -22.71
CA LEU A 13 -1.39 -13.04 -22.21
C LEU A 13 -2.41 -12.06 -21.61
N LEU A 14 -2.12 -11.59 -20.41
CA LEU A 14 -2.98 -10.68 -19.65
C LEU A 14 -2.23 -9.36 -19.39
N ASN A 15 -2.85 -8.24 -19.73
CA ASN A 15 -2.38 -6.94 -19.32
C ASN A 15 -2.96 -6.61 -17.94
N THR A 16 -2.11 -6.48 -16.93
CA THR A 16 -2.53 -6.29 -15.55
C THR A 16 -2.13 -4.89 -15.06
N ASN A 17 -3.05 -4.22 -14.38
CA ASN A 17 -2.80 -2.92 -13.77
C ASN A 17 -1.70 -3.02 -12.71
N ALA A 18 -0.71 -2.12 -12.76
CA ALA A 18 0.45 -2.12 -11.86
C ALA A 18 0.07 -1.94 -10.38
N ASP A 19 -0.95 -1.12 -10.08
CA ASP A 19 -1.44 -0.93 -8.70
C ASP A 19 -2.03 -2.24 -8.14
N THR A 20 -2.69 -3.03 -8.99
CA THR A 20 -3.23 -4.34 -8.60
C THR A 20 -2.10 -5.34 -8.32
N ILE A 21 -1.06 -5.36 -9.15
CA ILE A 21 0.12 -6.21 -8.93
C ILE A 21 0.78 -5.83 -7.61
N ALA A 22 1.04 -4.53 -7.39
CA ALA A 22 1.69 -4.03 -6.19
C ALA A 22 0.90 -4.37 -4.92
N SER A 23 -0.42 -4.18 -4.93
CA SER A 23 -1.30 -4.57 -3.82
C SER A 23 -1.24 -6.07 -3.54
N SER A 24 -1.32 -6.90 -4.58
CA SER A 24 -1.30 -8.36 -4.44
C SER A 24 0.02 -8.85 -3.85
N VAL A 25 1.15 -8.28 -4.28
CA VAL A 25 2.47 -8.60 -3.74
C VAL A 25 2.57 -8.17 -2.28
N ALA A 26 2.15 -6.96 -1.94
CA ALA A 26 2.18 -6.45 -0.57
C ALA A 26 1.34 -7.32 0.38
N VAL A 27 0.13 -7.72 -0.04
CA VAL A 27 -0.74 -8.65 0.70
C VAL A 27 -0.09 -10.02 0.85
N ALA A 28 0.52 -10.56 -0.20
CA ALA A 28 1.21 -11.85 -0.13
C ALA A 28 2.38 -11.79 0.88
N MET A 29 3.17 -10.71 0.87
CA MET A 29 4.25 -10.50 1.82
C MET A 29 3.75 -10.34 3.25
N ALA A 30 2.66 -9.57 3.46
CA ALA A 30 2.04 -9.40 4.76
C ALA A 30 1.53 -10.75 5.33
N ASN A 31 0.95 -11.59 4.48
CA ASN A 31 0.50 -12.93 4.88
C ASN A 31 1.65 -13.91 5.09
N TYR A 32 2.75 -13.76 4.34
CA TYR A 32 3.93 -14.62 4.49
C TYR A 32 4.56 -14.51 5.88
N ARG A 33 4.58 -13.33 6.48
CA ARG A 33 5.13 -13.10 7.83
C ARG A 33 4.49 -13.99 8.91
N TYR A 34 3.21 -14.37 8.74
CA TYR A 34 2.50 -15.24 9.67
C TYR A 34 2.80 -16.73 9.50
N ARG A 35 3.56 -17.09 8.44
CA ARG A 35 3.89 -18.49 8.13
C ARG A 35 5.33 -18.86 8.42
N SER A 36 6.21 -17.90 8.72
CA SER A 36 7.61 -18.18 9.01
C SER A 36 7.77 -18.94 10.33
N PRO A 37 8.36 -20.13 10.33
CA PRO A 37 8.69 -20.84 11.56
C PRO A 37 9.72 -20.04 12.39
N ARG A 38 9.68 -20.20 13.70
CA ARG A 38 10.60 -19.61 14.68
C ARG A 38 12.09 -19.86 14.38
N GLU A 39 12.40 -20.86 13.56
CA GLU A 39 13.77 -21.29 13.22
C GLU A 39 14.56 -20.28 12.36
N VAL A 40 13.87 -19.27 11.77
CA VAL A 40 14.51 -18.27 10.89
C VAL A 40 14.81 -16.97 11.65
N CYS A 41 14.34 -16.80 12.87
CA CYS A 41 14.68 -15.63 13.67
C CYS A 41 16.13 -15.71 14.14
N CYS A 42 16.81 -14.54 14.08
CA CYS A 42 18.13 -14.38 14.69
C CYS A 42 18.13 -14.96 16.12
N LYS A 43 19.15 -15.71 16.49
CA LYS A 43 19.37 -16.23 17.86
C LYS A 43 19.79 -15.09 18.80
N CYS A 44 19.05 -14.00 18.83
CA CYS A 44 19.31 -12.87 19.72
C CYS A 44 18.43 -12.98 20.96
N GLU A 45 19.02 -12.87 22.13
CA GLU A 45 18.33 -12.94 23.42
C GLU A 45 17.38 -11.72 23.64
N ASP A 46 17.66 -10.60 22.96
CA ASP A 46 16.92 -9.32 23.08
C ASP A 46 16.24 -8.90 21.77
N CYS A 47 15.59 -9.81 21.05
CA CYS A 47 14.93 -9.48 19.78
C CYS A 47 13.60 -8.75 20.00
N THR A 48 13.61 -7.43 19.93
CA THR A 48 12.40 -6.60 20.00
C THR A 48 11.48 -6.73 18.77
N HIS A 49 11.94 -7.47 17.73
CA HIS A 49 11.22 -7.68 16.48
C HIS A 49 10.40 -8.97 16.44
N CYS A 50 10.54 -9.81 17.47
CA CYS A 50 9.74 -11.02 17.59
C CYS A 50 8.60 -10.78 18.59
N SER A 51 7.38 -11.11 18.20
CA SER A 51 6.27 -11.21 19.17
C SER A 51 6.50 -12.39 20.11
N ASP A 52 5.84 -12.40 21.28
CA ASP A 52 5.95 -13.47 22.31
C ASP A 52 5.66 -14.86 21.76
N ASP A 53 4.94 -14.96 20.62
CA ASP A 53 4.66 -16.21 19.89
C ASP A 53 5.78 -16.60 18.91
N GLY A 54 6.91 -15.85 18.87
CA GLY A 54 8.09 -16.12 18.05
C GLY A 54 7.90 -15.82 16.56
N ARG A 55 6.89 -15.05 16.17
CA ARG A 55 6.68 -14.60 14.79
C ARG A 55 7.44 -13.31 14.54
N LEU A 56 8.15 -13.24 13.41
CA LEU A 56 8.75 -12.00 12.95
C LEU A 56 7.63 -11.00 12.60
N THR A 57 7.57 -9.89 13.35
CA THR A 57 6.63 -8.80 13.06
C THR A 57 7.26 -7.83 12.06
N HIS A 58 7.38 -8.25 10.81
CA HIS A 58 7.78 -7.33 9.76
C HIS A 58 6.58 -6.48 9.35
N LEU A 59 6.71 -5.17 9.47
CA LEU A 59 5.72 -4.23 8.95
C LEU A 59 5.84 -4.18 7.43
N VAL A 60 4.73 -4.39 6.74
CA VAL A 60 4.66 -4.28 5.28
C VAL A 60 3.97 -2.97 4.93
N ASN A 61 4.74 -2.05 4.37
CA ASN A 61 4.24 -0.78 3.88
C ASN A 61 4.25 -0.79 2.35
N LEU A 62 3.13 -0.45 1.72
CA LEU A 62 3.01 -0.28 0.29
C LEU A 62 3.16 1.20 -0.06
N ILE A 63 4.08 1.52 -0.98
CA ILE A 63 4.26 2.89 -1.46
C ILE A 63 3.85 2.95 -2.92
N TYR A 64 2.85 3.77 -3.22
CA TYR A 64 2.49 4.15 -4.58
C TYR A 64 3.19 5.44 -4.96
N CYS A 65 4.08 5.36 -5.96
CA CYS A 65 4.69 6.54 -6.57
C CYS A 65 3.71 7.18 -7.55
N PHE A 66 3.53 8.48 -7.41
CA PHE A 66 2.62 9.27 -8.23
C PHE A 66 3.29 10.55 -8.74
N GLU A 67 2.63 11.28 -9.61
CA GLU A 67 3.12 12.56 -10.17
C GLU A 67 2.84 13.77 -9.28
N LYS A 68 1.99 13.61 -8.27
CA LYS A 68 1.67 14.62 -7.25
C LYS A 68 2.23 14.18 -5.90
N ASP A 69 2.36 15.12 -4.99
CA ASP A 69 2.91 14.87 -3.66
C ASP A 69 2.03 13.99 -2.77
N GLY A 70 0.79 13.77 -3.17
CA GLY A 70 -0.17 12.91 -2.47
C GLY A 70 -1.56 13.02 -3.08
N VAL A 71 -2.58 12.65 -2.31
CA VAL A 71 -3.98 12.87 -2.65
C VAL A 71 -4.30 14.32 -2.34
N LEU A 72 -4.78 15.05 -3.35
CA LEU A 72 -5.16 16.45 -3.21
C LEU A 72 -6.63 16.58 -2.78
N TYR A 73 -6.92 17.53 -1.91
CA TYR A 73 -8.28 17.91 -1.57
C TYR A 73 -8.95 18.68 -2.72
N ASP A 74 -8.17 19.53 -3.41
CA ASP A 74 -8.56 20.21 -4.62
C ASP A 74 -7.56 19.84 -5.74
N LYS A 75 -8.09 19.28 -6.83
CA LYS A 75 -7.28 18.81 -7.97
C LYS A 75 -6.47 19.92 -8.66
N ASP A 76 -6.93 21.16 -8.53
CA ASP A 76 -6.33 22.34 -9.17
C ASP A 76 -5.35 23.07 -8.22
N ASP A 77 -5.24 22.63 -6.95
CA ASP A 77 -4.32 23.17 -5.96
C ASP A 77 -3.32 22.09 -5.48
N ASP A 78 -2.11 22.13 -6.02
CA ASP A 78 -1.03 21.18 -5.68
C ASP A 78 -0.58 21.27 -4.20
N THR A 79 -0.94 22.36 -3.50
CA THR A 79 -0.61 22.54 -2.08
C THR A 79 -1.63 21.89 -1.14
N SER A 80 -2.79 21.48 -1.66
CA SER A 80 -3.92 20.92 -0.90
C SER A 80 -3.74 19.42 -0.57
N VAL A 81 -2.51 18.97 -0.28
CA VAL A 81 -2.23 17.56 0.02
C VAL A 81 -2.88 17.13 1.32
N ILE A 82 -3.68 16.07 1.26
CA ILE A 82 -4.26 15.41 2.42
C ILE A 82 -3.20 14.47 3.01
N THR A 83 -2.77 14.72 4.23
CA THR A 83 -1.68 13.94 4.86
C THR A 83 -2.12 12.56 5.31
N GLU A 84 -3.39 12.40 5.68
CA GLU A 84 -3.93 11.13 6.19
C GLU A 84 -5.38 10.92 5.72
N ILE A 85 -5.67 9.69 5.29
CA ILE A 85 -7.03 9.29 4.87
C ILE A 85 -7.34 7.93 5.50
N ASN A 86 -8.49 7.83 6.20
CA ASN A 86 -9.10 6.57 6.62
C ASN A 86 -10.28 6.20 5.71
N GLU A 87 -10.90 5.05 5.92
CA GLU A 87 -12.02 4.57 5.08
C GLU A 87 -13.24 5.52 5.12
N GLU A 88 -13.55 6.10 6.29
CA GLU A 88 -14.67 7.03 6.44
C GLU A 88 -14.42 8.33 5.66
N HIS A 89 -13.23 8.90 5.82
CA HIS A 89 -12.83 10.10 5.09
C HIS A 89 -12.81 9.87 3.57
N PHE A 90 -12.33 8.71 3.14
CA PHE A 90 -12.38 8.33 1.72
C PHE A 90 -13.81 8.25 1.19
N ALA A 91 -14.74 7.66 1.96
CA ALA A 91 -16.15 7.59 1.57
C ALA A 91 -16.78 8.99 1.44
N GLN A 92 -16.44 9.92 2.36
CA GLN A 92 -16.87 11.31 2.30
C GLN A 92 -16.33 12.03 1.06
N LEU A 93 -15.00 11.98 0.84
CA LEU A 93 -14.35 12.61 -0.30
C LEU A 93 -14.90 12.10 -1.64
N LYS A 94 -15.23 10.79 -1.70
CA LYS A 94 -15.86 10.18 -2.87
C LYS A 94 -17.30 10.69 -3.08
N ALA A 95 -18.09 10.80 -2.01
CA ALA A 95 -19.46 11.31 -2.08
C ALA A 95 -19.50 12.78 -2.49
N GLU A 96 -18.52 13.58 -2.08
CA GLU A 96 -18.37 14.98 -2.45
C GLU A 96 -17.81 15.21 -3.87
N GLY A 97 -17.38 14.12 -4.56
CA GLY A 97 -16.75 14.20 -5.88
C GLY A 97 -15.40 14.90 -5.91
N ARG A 98 -14.71 14.96 -4.76
CA ARG A 98 -13.42 15.64 -4.61
C ARG A 98 -12.22 14.80 -5.04
N VAL A 99 -12.38 13.48 -5.09
CA VAL A 99 -11.33 12.58 -5.56
C VAL A 99 -11.38 12.46 -7.07
N ALA A 100 -10.26 12.71 -7.74
CA ALA A 100 -10.14 12.52 -9.18
C ALA A 100 -10.48 11.06 -9.57
N ASP A 101 -11.21 10.87 -10.67
CA ASP A 101 -11.72 9.56 -11.11
C ASP A 101 -10.61 8.49 -11.19
N GLY A 102 -9.41 8.85 -11.67
CA GLY A 102 -8.26 7.95 -11.72
C GLY A 102 -7.68 7.56 -10.36
N MET A 103 -7.98 8.33 -9.30
CA MET A 103 -7.50 8.07 -7.94
C MET A 103 -8.40 7.11 -7.16
N ILE A 104 -9.70 7.03 -7.50
CA ILE A 104 -10.68 6.18 -6.83
C ILE A 104 -10.25 4.70 -6.86
N PRO A 105 -9.89 4.11 -8.02
CA PRO A 105 -9.43 2.72 -8.07
C PRO A 105 -8.16 2.48 -7.24
N LYS A 106 -7.23 3.45 -7.25
CA LYS A 106 -5.96 3.38 -6.50
C LYS A 106 -6.21 3.36 -5.00
N LEU A 107 -7.03 4.28 -4.48
CA LEU A 107 -7.42 4.32 -3.07
C LEU A 107 -8.20 3.07 -2.66
N SER A 108 -9.11 2.59 -3.50
CA SER A 108 -9.87 1.36 -3.24
C SER A 108 -8.95 0.12 -3.15
N ASN A 109 -7.95 0.01 -4.03
CA ASN A 109 -6.96 -1.07 -3.97
C ASN A 109 -6.07 -0.94 -2.72
N ALA A 110 -5.73 0.28 -2.33
CA ALA A 110 -4.95 0.54 -1.13
C ALA A 110 -5.68 0.10 0.15
N PHE A 111 -6.96 0.48 0.31
CA PHE A 111 -7.76 0.04 1.46
C PHE A 111 -8.00 -1.47 1.47
N LYS A 112 -8.19 -2.12 0.30
CA LYS A 112 -8.23 -3.58 0.21
C LYS A 112 -6.92 -4.21 0.69
N ALA A 113 -5.77 -3.65 0.35
CA ALA A 113 -4.48 -4.16 0.81
C ALA A 113 -4.34 -4.05 2.33
N ILE A 114 -4.74 -2.91 2.92
CA ILE A 114 -4.75 -2.70 4.37
C ILE A 114 -5.68 -3.70 5.07
N SER A 115 -6.88 -3.91 4.54
CA SER A 115 -7.85 -4.88 5.09
C SER A 115 -7.33 -6.32 5.02
N ASN A 116 -6.40 -6.62 4.10
CA ASN A 116 -5.77 -7.93 3.93
C ASN A 116 -4.37 -8.04 4.58
N GLY A 117 -4.03 -7.15 5.52
CA GLY A 117 -2.88 -7.31 6.40
C GLY A 117 -1.66 -6.44 6.06
N VAL A 118 -1.74 -5.56 5.07
CA VAL A 118 -0.74 -4.51 4.86
C VAL A 118 -0.90 -3.46 5.97
N ASP A 119 0.20 -3.02 6.58
CA ASP A 119 0.14 -2.14 7.76
C ASP A 119 -0.30 -0.73 7.40
N LYS A 120 0.22 -0.18 6.32
CA LYS A 120 -0.19 1.11 5.76
C LYS A 120 0.14 1.20 4.27
N VAL A 121 -0.57 2.07 3.58
CA VAL A 121 -0.25 2.45 2.20
C VAL A 121 0.08 3.94 2.17
N ILE A 122 1.12 4.30 1.44
CA ILE A 122 1.55 5.68 1.29
C ILE A 122 1.49 6.05 -0.19
N ILE A 123 0.88 7.18 -0.50
CA ILE A 123 0.87 7.76 -1.85
C ILE A 123 1.74 9.01 -1.81
N LYS A 124 2.76 9.07 -2.66
CA LYS A 124 3.70 10.18 -2.69
C LYS A 124 4.35 10.37 -4.05
N HIS A 125 4.96 11.53 -4.25
CA HIS A 125 5.73 11.79 -5.46
C HIS A 125 7.00 10.94 -5.48
N ALA A 126 7.38 10.43 -6.66
CA ALA A 126 8.54 9.56 -6.82
C ALA A 126 9.87 10.22 -6.38
N LEU A 127 10.00 11.54 -6.53
CA LEU A 127 11.18 12.29 -6.08
C LEU A 127 11.21 12.50 -4.54
N ASN A 128 10.10 12.29 -3.86
CA ASN A 128 9.93 12.53 -2.42
C ASN A 128 9.94 11.24 -1.59
N LEU A 129 10.53 10.14 -2.11
CA LEU A 129 10.55 8.84 -1.42
C LEU A 129 11.16 8.91 -0.01
N ASN A 130 12.19 9.71 0.16
CA ASN A 130 12.91 9.85 1.44
C ASN A 130 12.35 10.98 2.34
N SER A 131 11.30 11.68 1.90
CA SER A 131 10.67 12.74 2.67
C SER A 131 9.43 12.22 3.42
N ASN A 132 8.92 13.02 4.35
CA ASN A 132 7.65 12.76 5.03
C ASN A 132 6.43 13.32 4.28
N ILE A 133 6.65 13.87 3.07
CA ILE A 133 5.56 14.40 2.24
C ILE A 133 4.83 13.23 1.59
N GLY A 134 3.50 13.26 1.62
CA GLY A 134 2.66 12.24 1.02
C GLY A 134 1.35 12.05 1.79
N THR A 135 0.48 11.21 1.25
CA THR A 135 -0.76 10.78 1.88
C THR A 135 -0.60 9.40 2.47
N THR A 136 -0.83 9.25 3.75
CA THR A 136 -0.84 7.95 4.43
C THR A 136 -2.27 7.45 4.58
N LEU A 137 -2.50 6.21 4.10
CA LEU A 137 -3.76 5.50 4.31
C LEU A 137 -3.56 4.48 5.42
N LYS A 138 -4.50 4.45 6.35
CA LYS A 138 -4.53 3.52 7.49
C LYS A 138 -5.97 3.16 7.86
N LYS A 139 -6.14 2.12 8.66
CA LYS A 139 -7.45 1.78 9.25
C LYS A 139 -8.00 2.93 10.08
#